data_b8dc520b3359e73ec367f102441acd29
#
_entry.id   b8dc520b3359e73ec367f102441acd29
#
_cell.length_a   1.000
_cell.length_b   1.000
_cell.length_c   1.000
_cell.angle_alpha   90.00
_cell.angle_beta   90.00
_cell.angle_gamma   90.00
#
_symmetry.space_group_name_H-M   'P 1'
#
loop_
_entity.id
_entity.type
_entity.pdbx_description
1 polymer ?
#
loop_
_entity_poly.entity_id
_entity_poly.type
_entity_poly.pdbx_seq_one_letter_code
_entity_poly.pdbx_strand_id
1 'polypeptide(L)'
;DMPQTEVHNLNEELAKQLPATAYYNLYGYLDEGYGVRTEESGKYAYLRKAADLGSREAQYTVAEMLADIEDEEETKEAFKYRLNLVEQLWACASEQGLGEASGNLGAFLKLDKRYAEAVKASHQGVKNGDSISAGVLRDGFSQKTSKDSLEFLDLIPDEERSKRYETIRKYLSRNDYL
;
A
#
# COMPACT_ATOMS: atom_id res chain seq x y z
N ASP A 1 -15.76 25.60 -3.33
CA ASP A 1 -16.50 24.34 -3.07
C ASP A 1 -17.42 24.08 -4.26
N MET A 2 -17.17 22.98 -5.00
CA MET A 2 -18.09 22.56 -6.06
C MET A 2 -19.43 22.09 -5.48
N PRO A 3 -20.58 22.44 -6.09
CA PRO A 3 -21.86 21.88 -5.68
C PRO A 3 -21.86 20.35 -5.77
N GLN A 4 -22.50 19.68 -4.81
CA GLN A 4 -22.58 18.20 -4.74
C GLN A 4 -23.08 17.56 -6.04
N THR A 5 -24.03 18.22 -6.73
CA THR A 5 -24.54 17.80 -8.05
C THR A 5 -23.47 17.81 -9.15
N GLU A 6 -22.56 18.76 -9.12
CA GLU A 6 -21.47 18.85 -10.11
C GLU A 6 -20.44 17.76 -9.91
N VAL A 7 -20.05 17.49 -8.66
CA VAL A 7 -19.18 16.36 -8.29
C VAL A 7 -19.79 15.03 -8.72
N HIS A 8 -21.08 14.83 -8.49
CA HIS A 8 -21.80 13.63 -8.91
C HIS A 8 -21.76 13.44 -10.43
N ASN A 9 -22.09 14.48 -11.19
CA ASN A 9 -22.11 14.45 -12.66
C ASN A 9 -20.70 14.16 -13.23
N LEU A 10 -19.65 14.79 -12.69
CA LEU A 10 -18.27 14.52 -13.08
C LEU A 10 -17.86 13.07 -12.81
N ASN A 11 -18.30 12.52 -11.69
CA ASN A 11 -18.01 11.13 -11.37
C ASN A 11 -18.78 10.14 -12.25
N GLU A 12 -20.01 10.45 -12.68
CA GLU A 12 -20.74 9.66 -13.68
C GLU A 12 -20.05 9.65 -15.05
N GLU A 13 -19.49 10.78 -15.49
CA GLU A 13 -18.71 10.84 -16.73
C GLU A 13 -17.38 10.07 -16.58
N LEU A 14 -16.71 10.20 -15.44
CA LEU A 14 -15.50 9.45 -15.14
C LEU A 14 -15.76 7.93 -15.14
N ALA A 15 -16.89 7.49 -14.58
CA ALA A 15 -17.28 6.09 -14.54
C ALA A 15 -17.39 5.40 -15.91
N LYS A 16 -17.65 6.18 -16.96
CA LYS A 16 -17.72 5.66 -18.34
C LYS A 16 -16.34 5.32 -18.91
N GLN A 17 -15.30 6.00 -18.42
CA GLN A 17 -13.93 5.87 -18.94
C GLN A 17 -13.02 5.12 -17.96
N LEU A 18 -13.12 5.43 -16.68
CA LEU A 18 -12.28 4.91 -15.60
C LEU A 18 -13.15 4.42 -14.43
N PRO A 19 -13.89 3.31 -14.58
CA PRO A 19 -14.86 2.88 -13.58
C PRO A 19 -14.22 2.55 -12.22
N ALA A 20 -13.02 2.02 -12.19
CA ALA A 20 -12.29 1.73 -10.95
C ALA A 20 -12.06 2.99 -10.11
N THR A 21 -11.56 4.06 -10.75
CA THR A 21 -11.32 5.36 -10.12
C THR A 21 -12.62 6.01 -9.67
N ALA A 22 -13.69 5.93 -10.48
CA ALA A 22 -14.98 6.49 -10.13
C ALA A 22 -15.59 5.82 -8.88
N TYR A 23 -15.51 4.50 -8.77
CA TYR A 23 -15.98 3.78 -7.58
C TYR A 23 -15.12 4.11 -6.35
N TYR A 24 -13.82 4.29 -6.49
CA TYR A 24 -12.96 4.71 -5.38
C TYR A 24 -13.31 6.13 -4.92
N ASN A 25 -13.55 7.06 -5.84
CA ASN A 25 -14.01 8.41 -5.51
C ASN A 25 -15.36 8.39 -4.78
N LEU A 26 -16.31 7.54 -5.22
CA LEU A 26 -17.60 7.37 -4.51
C LEU A 26 -17.40 6.88 -3.08
N TYR A 27 -16.51 5.92 -2.86
CA TYR A 27 -16.12 5.49 -1.52
C TYR A 27 -15.63 6.68 -0.68
N GLY A 28 -14.67 7.45 -1.20
CA GLY A 28 -14.10 8.61 -0.49
C GLY A 28 -15.16 9.68 -0.16
N TYR A 29 -16.04 10.02 -1.09
CA TYR A 29 -17.13 10.98 -0.84
C TYR A 29 -18.07 10.51 0.26
N LEU A 30 -18.41 9.23 0.30
CA LEU A 30 -19.27 8.67 1.33
C LEU A 30 -18.57 8.56 2.68
N ASP A 31 -17.27 8.29 2.68
CA ASP A 31 -16.43 8.24 3.88
C ASP A 31 -16.32 9.63 4.54
N GLU A 32 -16.18 10.68 3.75
CA GLU A 32 -16.14 12.07 4.18
C GLU A 32 -17.55 12.67 4.48
N GLY A 33 -18.61 11.90 4.26
CA GLY A 33 -20.00 12.36 4.48
C GLY A 33 -20.55 13.27 3.38
N TYR A 34 -19.92 13.29 2.20
CA TYR A 34 -20.43 14.00 1.03
C TYR A 34 -21.41 13.14 0.24
N GLY A 35 -22.56 13.71 -0.14
CA GLY A 35 -23.47 13.09 -1.10
C GLY A 35 -24.66 12.36 -0.50
N VAL A 36 -25.07 11.26 -1.13
CA VAL A 36 -26.29 10.52 -0.79
C VAL A 36 -26.13 9.83 0.56
N ARG A 37 -27.16 9.93 1.43
CA ARG A 37 -27.21 9.14 2.65
C ARG A 37 -27.34 7.66 2.28
N THR A 38 -26.26 6.91 2.49
CA THR A 38 -26.26 5.45 2.42
C THR A 38 -26.25 4.87 3.83
N GLU A 39 -26.58 3.59 3.97
CA GLU A 39 -26.27 2.86 5.20
C GLU A 39 -24.75 2.91 5.43
N GLU A 40 -24.32 2.95 6.69
CA GLU A 40 -22.91 3.12 7.07
C GLU A 40 -21.97 2.11 6.38
N SER A 41 -22.46 0.90 6.12
CA SER A 41 -21.75 -0.15 5.39
C SER A 41 -21.74 0.02 3.85
N GLY A 42 -22.60 0.88 3.30
CA GLY A 42 -22.79 1.03 1.84
C GLY A 42 -21.53 1.51 1.11
N LYS A 43 -20.70 2.34 1.76
CA LYS A 43 -19.43 2.81 1.20
C LYS A 43 -18.45 1.68 0.86
N TYR A 44 -18.43 0.62 1.65
CA TYR A 44 -17.50 -0.52 1.44
C TYR A 44 -17.84 -1.35 0.20
N ALA A 45 -19.10 -1.35 -0.25
CA ALA A 45 -19.46 -1.98 -1.52
C ALA A 45 -18.80 -1.26 -2.71
N TYR A 46 -18.68 0.06 -2.67
CA TYR A 46 -17.98 0.85 -3.69
C TYR A 46 -16.46 0.64 -3.61
N LEU A 47 -15.89 0.61 -2.40
CA LEU A 47 -14.48 0.31 -2.20
C LEU A 47 -14.11 -1.06 -2.77
N ARG A 48 -14.88 -2.10 -2.42
CA ARG A 48 -14.68 -3.45 -2.97
C ARG A 48 -14.79 -3.45 -4.49
N LYS A 49 -15.81 -2.79 -5.05
CA LYS A 49 -16.00 -2.72 -6.49
C LYS A 49 -14.83 -2.04 -7.19
N ALA A 50 -14.28 -0.98 -6.60
CA ALA A 50 -13.10 -0.30 -7.11
C ALA A 50 -11.87 -1.23 -7.12
N ALA A 51 -11.65 -1.96 -6.02
CA ALA A 51 -10.54 -2.92 -5.91
C ALA A 51 -10.66 -4.07 -6.93
N ASP A 52 -11.87 -4.64 -7.09
CA ASP A 52 -12.18 -5.70 -8.06
C ASP A 52 -11.95 -5.24 -9.51
N LEU A 53 -12.15 -3.94 -9.78
CA LEU A 53 -11.89 -3.31 -11.08
C LEU A 53 -10.44 -2.85 -11.26
N GLY A 54 -9.58 -3.07 -10.28
CA GLY A 54 -8.14 -2.83 -10.38
C GLY A 54 -7.67 -1.44 -9.91
N SER A 55 -8.47 -0.66 -9.16
CA SER A 55 -7.94 0.56 -8.52
C SER A 55 -6.86 0.19 -7.50
N ARG A 56 -5.63 0.65 -7.71
CA ARG A 56 -4.50 0.39 -6.81
C ARG A 56 -4.73 1.01 -5.44
N GLU A 57 -5.35 2.18 -5.39
CA GLU A 57 -5.71 2.88 -4.14
C GLU A 57 -6.75 2.07 -3.36
N ALA A 58 -7.77 1.53 -4.04
CA ALA A 58 -8.78 0.70 -3.41
C ALA A 58 -8.21 -0.65 -2.93
N GLN A 59 -7.35 -1.28 -3.74
CA GLN A 59 -6.65 -2.51 -3.35
C GLN A 59 -5.80 -2.29 -2.10
N TYR A 60 -5.06 -1.18 -2.05
CA TYR A 60 -4.28 -0.78 -0.88
C TYR A 60 -5.17 -0.57 0.34
N THR A 61 -6.23 0.24 0.21
CA THR A 61 -7.17 0.54 1.32
C THR A 61 -7.82 -0.73 1.87
N VAL A 62 -8.25 -1.65 0.99
CA VAL A 62 -8.82 -2.94 1.42
C VAL A 62 -7.77 -3.78 2.16
N ALA A 63 -6.53 -3.80 1.68
CA ALA A 63 -5.44 -4.53 2.33
C ALA A 63 -5.16 -3.99 3.73
N GLU A 64 -5.09 -2.65 3.92
CA GLU A 64 -4.92 -2.01 5.22
C GLU A 64 -6.05 -2.40 6.18
N MET A 65 -7.30 -2.26 5.73
CA MET A 65 -8.45 -2.64 6.55
C MET A 65 -8.43 -4.11 6.97
N LEU A 66 -7.99 -5.00 6.08
CA LEU A 66 -7.86 -6.43 6.39
C LEU A 66 -6.68 -6.72 7.31
N ALA A 67 -5.58 -5.98 7.16
CA ALA A 67 -4.39 -6.15 8.01
C ALA A 67 -4.66 -5.71 9.46
N ASP A 68 -5.48 -4.67 9.65
CA ASP A 68 -5.81 -4.07 10.95
C ASP A 68 -6.91 -4.82 11.73
N ILE A 69 -7.48 -5.90 11.16
CA ILE A 69 -8.48 -6.69 11.89
C ILE A 69 -7.84 -7.39 13.09
N GLU A 70 -8.32 -7.03 14.28
CA GLU A 70 -8.03 -7.70 15.53
C GLU A 70 -9.27 -8.51 15.95
N ASP A 71 -9.28 -9.82 15.68
CA ASP A 71 -10.38 -10.73 16.04
C ASP A 71 -9.81 -11.91 16.84
N GLU A 72 -10.02 -11.88 18.14
CA GLU A 72 -9.54 -12.93 19.06
C GLU A 72 -10.21 -14.29 18.80
N GLU A 73 -11.36 -14.32 18.14
CA GLU A 73 -12.10 -15.53 17.79
C GLU A 73 -11.76 -16.05 16.40
N GLU A 74 -10.93 -15.34 15.63
CA GLU A 74 -10.54 -15.74 14.27
C GLU A 74 -9.79 -17.07 14.28
N THR A 75 -10.24 -18.02 13.46
CA THR A 75 -9.53 -19.29 13.32
C THR A 75 -8.18 -19.11 12.63
N LYS A 76 -7.23 -20.00 12.88
CA LYS A 76 -5.90 -19.97 12.26
C LYS A 76 -5.98 -20.02 10.72
N GLU A 77 -6.93 -20.77 10.20
CA GLU A 77 -7.17 -20.90 8.77
C GLU A 77 -7.71 -19.60 8.16
N ALA A 78 -8.67 -18.94 8.84
CA ALA A 78 -9.20 -17.65 8.43
C ALA A 78 -8.12 -16.57 8.47
N PHE A 79 -7.35 -16.51 9.55
CA PHE A 79 -6.20 -15.61 9.70
C PHE A 79 -5.20 -15.77 8.55
N LYS A 80 -4.79 -17.01 8.27
CA LYS A 80 -3.85 -17.29 7.17
C LYS A 80 -4.42 -16.89 5.81
N TYR A 81 -5.71 -17.15 5.56
CA TYR A 81 -6.38 -16.75 4.33
C TYR A 81 -6.42 -15.23 4.19
N ARG A 82 -6.77 -14.53 5.26
CA ARG A 82 -6.80 -13.07 5.31
C ARG A 82 -5.43 -12.46 5.03
N LEU A 83 -4.36 -12.93 5.68
CA LEU A 83 -3.00 -12.45 5.44
C LEU A 83 -2.52 -12.72 4.01
N ASN A 84 -2.90 -13.86 3.42
CA ASN A 84 -2.59 -14.14 2.01
C ASN A 84 -3.30 -13.15 1.07
N LEU A 85 -4.55 -12.79 1.37
CA LEU A 85 -5.28 -11.79 0.58
C LEU A 85 -4.65 -10.40 0.72
N VAL A 86 -4.24 -10.01 1.93
CA VAL A 86 -3.51 -8.76 2.20
C VAL A 86 -2.23 -8.69 1.35
N GLU A 87 -1.42 -9.76 1.37
CA GLU A 87 -0.19 -9.84 0.57
C GLU A 87 -0.47 -9.65 -0.92
N GLN A 88 -1.50 -10.32 -1.46
CA GLN A 88 -1.86 -10.21 -2.87
C GLN A 88 -2.33 -8.79 -3.25
N LEU A 89 -3.14 -8.16 -2.41
CA LEU A 89 -3.64 -6.80 -2.66
C LEU A 89 -2.52 -5.77 -2.63
N TRP A 90 -1.59 -5.85 -1.66
CA TRP A 90 -0.41 -4.98 -1.65
C TRP A 90 0.49 -5.24 -2.86
N ALA A 91 0.68 -6.50 -3.27
CA ALA A 91 1.46 -6.82 -4.46
C ALA A 91 0.85 -6.20 -5.72
N CYS A 92 -0.48 -6.35 -5.92
CA CYS A 92 -1.19 -5.76 -7.06
C CYS A 92 -1.07 -4.22 -7.08
N ALA A 93 -1.26 -3.56 -5.95
CA ALA A 93 -1.15 -2.11 -5.84
C ALA A 93 0.30 -1.63 -6.07
N SER A 94 1.29 -2.38 -5.55
CA SER A 94 2.71 -2.13 -5.75
C SER A 94 3.13 -2.24 -7.23
N GLU A 95 2.66 -3.26 -7.94
CA GLU A 95 2.92 -3.46 -9.38
C GLU A 95 2.35 -2.32 -10.23
N GLN A 96 1.26 -1.70 -9.77
CA GLN A 96 0.64 -0.53 -10.39
C GLN A 96 1.30 0.80 -10.00
N GLY A 97 2.41 0.78 -9.25
CA GLY A 97 3.20 1.96 -8.93
C GLY A 97 2.88 2.64 -7.61
N LEU A 98 2.11 2.00 -6.71
CA LEU A 98 1.83 2.57 -5.39
C LEU A 98 2.99 2.28 -4.44
N GLY A 99 3.68 3.34 -3.99
CA GLY A 99 4.89 3.25 -3.15
C GLY A 99 4.60 2.66 -1.78
N GLU A 100 3.55 3.14 -1.12
CA GLU A 100 3.13 2.68 0.20
C GLU A 100 2.81 1.18 0.21
N ALA A 101 2.13 0.69 -0.84
CA ALA A 101 1.84 -0.73 -0.97
C ALA A 101 3.12 -1.58 -1.09
N SER A 102 4.14 -1.05 -1.78
CA SER A 102 5.45 -1.72 -1.88
C SER A 102 6.17 -1.76 -0.53
N GLY A 103 6.09 -0.67 0.24
CA GLY A 103 6.66 -0.56 1.58
C GLY A 103 6.02 -1.55 2.54
N ASN A 104 4.69 -1.61 2.59
CA ASN A 104 3.93 -2.51 3.45
C ASN A 104 4.17 -3.98 3.07
N LEU A 105 4.16 -4.30 1.78
CA LEU A 105 4.52 -5.63 1.29
C LEU A 105 5.95 -6.04 1.72
N GLY A 106 6.91 -5.13 1.59
CA GLY A 106 8.29 -5.37 2.02
C GLY A 106 8.41 -5.62 3.53
N ALA A 107 7.69 -4.85 4.34
CA ALA A 107 7.64 -5.03 5.80
C ALA A 107 7.00 -6.37 6.18
N PHE A 108 5.87 -6.70 5.57
CA PHE A 108 5.15 -7.97 5.77
C PHE A 108 6.03 -9.19 5.46
N LEU A 109 6.65 -9.20 4.28
CA LEU A 109 7.54 -10.28 3.84
C LEU A 109 8.77 -10.42 4.75
N LYS A 110 9.30 -9.30 5.26
CA LYS A 110 10.41 -9.29 6.21
C LYS A 110 10.02 -9.95 7.55
N LEU A 111 8.83 -9.65 8.08
CA LEU A 111 8.31 -10.26 9.30
C LEU A 111 8.14 -11.79 9.14
N ASP A 112 7.73 -12.23 7.95
CA ASP A 112 7.65 -13.65 7.59
C ASP A 112 9.02 -14.28 7.24
N LYS A 113 10.12 -13.54 7.41
CA LYS A 113 11.51 -13.94 7.10
C LYS A 113 11.75 -14.30 5.63
N ARG A 114 10.90 -13.87 4.74
CA ARG A 114 11.04 -13.98 3.28
C ARG A 114 11.92 -12.84 2.75
N TYR A 115 13.16 -12.77 3.23
CA TYR A 115 14.06 -11.62 3.04
C TYR A 115 14.33 -11.29 1.58
N ALA A 116 14.56 -12.28 0.72
CA ALA A 116 14.78 -12.04 -0.71
C ALA A 116 13.60 -11.34 -1.40
N GLU A 117 12.37 -11.72 -1.03
CA GLU A 117 11.15 -11.11 -1.54
C GLU A 117 10.94 -9.73 -0.93
N ALA A 118 11.22 -9.56 0.37
CA ALA A 118 11.17 -8.26 1.04
C ALA A 118 12.13 -7.24 0.39
N VAL A 119 13.34 -7.65 0.05
CA VAL A 119 14.31 -6.82 -0.69
C VAL A 119 13.76 -6.44 -2.06
N LYS A 120 13.16 -7.38 -2.80
CA LYS A 120 12.55 -7.12 -4.10
C LYS A 120 11.39 -6.11 -3.99
N ALA A 121 10.51 -6.28 -3.00
CA ALA A 121 9.42 -5.34 -2.73
C ALA A 121 9.94 -3.94 -2.37
N SER A 122 10.97 -3.85 -1.51
CA SER A 122 11.61 -2.57 -1.17
C SER A 122 12.26 -1.90 -2.39
N HIS A 123 12.90 -2.65 -3.29
CA HIS A 123 13.39 -2.11 -4.55
C HIS A 123 12.26 -1.57 -5.43
N GLN A 124 11.13 -2.26 -5.48
CA GLN A 124 9.96 -1.76 -6.19
C GLN A 124 9.42 -0.48 -5.54
N GLY A 125 9.38 -0.41 -4.20
CA GLY A 125 8.99 0.78 -3.46
C GLY A 125 9.86 2.00 -3.80
N VAL A 126 11.18 1.83 -3.87
CA VAL A 126 12.08 2.90 -4.32
C VAL A 126 11.75 3.38 -5.73
N LYS A 127 11.44 2.47 -6.66
CA LYS A 127 11.03 2.83 -8.03
C LYS A 127 9.70 3.57 -8.05
N ASN A 128 8.80 3.23 -7.13
CA ASN A 128 7.49 3.85 -6.98
C ASN A 128 7.52 5.15 -6.14
N GLY A 129 8.72 5.65 -5.79
CA GLY A 129 8.89 6.91 -5.06
C GLY A 129 8.84 6.80 -3.54
N ASP A 130 8.76 5.59 -2.96
CA ASP A 130 8.70 5.42 -1.51
C ASP A 130 10.06 5.61 -0.83
N SER A 131 10.15 6.67 -0.02
CA SER A 131 11.35 7.00 0.76
C SER A 131 11.61 6.02 1.91
N ILE A 132 10.57 5.38 2.45
CA ILE A 132 10.67 4.39 3.53
C ILE A 132 11.38 3.15 3.01
N SER A 133 10.98 2.65 1.86
CA SER A 133 11.64 1.53 1.17
C SER A 133 13.14 1.77 0.93
N ALA A 134 13.51 3.01 0.55
CA ALA A 134 14.93 3.39 0.43
C ALA A 134 15.65 3.32 1.79
N GLY A 135 14.98 3.72 2.87
CA GLY A 135 15.49 3.59 4.24
C GLY A 135 15.72 2.13 4.65
N VAL A 136 14.75 1.27 4.35
CA VAL A 136 14.85 -0.18 4.62
C VAL A 136 16.06 -0.79 3.92
N LEU A 137 16.28 -0.48 2.65
CA LEU A 137 17.44 -0.97 1.90
C LEU A 137 18.77 -0.40 2.41
N ARG A 138 18.80 0.90 2.78
CA ARG A 138 19.95 1.53 3.44
C ARG A 138 20.38 0.74 4.66
N ASP A 139 19.43 0.45 5.55
CA ASP A 139 19.69 -0.23 6.81
C ASP A 139 20.06 -1.70 6.58
N GLY A 140 19.40 -2.39 5.66
CA GLY A 140 19.71 -3.75 5.28
C GLY A 140 21.14 -3.94 4.73
N PHE A 141 21.69 -2.94 4.04
CA PHE A 141 23.10 -2.96 3.56
C PHE A 141 24.10 -2.42 4.57
N SER A 142 23.67 -1.86 5.69
CA SER A 142 24.58 -1.31 6.69
C SER A 142 25.37 -2.40 7.41
N GLN A 143 26.67 -2.17 7.63
CA GLN A 143 27.52 -3.04 8.44
C GLN A 143 27.10 -3.10 9.92
N LYS A 144 26.25 -2.16 10.37
CA LYS A 144 25.76 -2.09 11.74
C LYS A 144 24.56 -3.02 11.98
N THR A 145 23.97 -3.55 10.94
CA THR A 145 22.76 -4.39 11.04
C THR A 145 23.13 -5.80 11.52
N SER A 146 22.65 -6.18 12.68
CA SER A 146 22.82 -7.54 13.25
C SER A 146 21.66 -8.45 12.86
N LYS A 147 21.85 -9.77 12.98
CA LYS A 147 20.79 -10.76 12.70
C LYS A 147 19.57 -10.64 13.61
N ASP A 148 19.74 -10.04 14.78
CA ASP A 148 18.66 -9.86 15.78
C ASP A 148 17.99 -8.49 15.66
N SER A 149 18.41 -7.66 14.69
CA SER A 149 17.82 -6.35 14.50
C SER A 149 16.58 -6.40 13.61
N LEU A 150 15.67 -5.46 13.82
CA LEU A 150 14.48 -5.30 12.99
C LEU A 150 14.80 -4.91 11.53
N GLU A 151 16.00 -4.37 11.29
CA GLU A 151 16.48 -3.96 9.97
C GLU A 151 17.11 -5.10 9.17
N PHE A 152 17.23 -6.30 9.76
CA PHE A 152 17.87 -7.43 9.12
C PHE A 152 17.12 -7.90 7.86
N LEU A 153 17.84 -8.03 6.76
CA LEU A 153 17.33 -8.48 5.45
C LEU A 153 18.15 -9.62 4.83
N ASP A 154 19.02 -10.26 5.60
CA ASP A 154 19.93 -11.30 5.13
C ASP A 154 20.79 -10.88 3.92
N LEU A 155 21.16 -9.60 3.88
CA LEU A 155 22.03 -9.02 2.85
C LEU A 155 23.49 -9.04 3.29
N ILE A 156 24.38 -9.17 2.31
CA ILE A 156 25.82 -8.94 2.54
C ILE A 156 26.01 -7.44 2.75
N PRO A 157 26.63 -7.02 3.87
CA PRO A 157 26.88 -5.62 4.14
C PRO A 157 27.66 -4.94 3.01
N ASP A 158 27.16 -3.77 2.58
CA ASP A 158 27.77 -2.94 1.53
C ASP A 158 27.54 -1.46 1.88
N GLU A 159 28.53 -0.87 2.51
CA GLU A 159 28.44 0.50 3.01
C GLU A 159 28.29 1.54 1.88
N GLU A 160 28.79 1.25 0.69
CA GLU A 160 28.61 2.14 -0.46
C GLU A 160 27.16 2.12 -0.96
N ARG A 161 26.52 0.93 -1.02
CA ARG A 161 25.10 0.80 -1.32
C ARG A 161 24.25 1.48 -0.25
N SER A 162 24.56 1.27 1.02
CA SER A 162 23.88 1.93 2.13
C SER A 162 23.88 3.46 1.96
N LYS A 163 25.02 4.08 1.66
CA LYS A 163 25.15 5.52 1.40
C LYS A 163 24.36 5.97 0.17
N ARG A 164 24.32 5.17 -0.89
CA ARG A 164 23.52 5.48 -2.09
C ARG A 164 22.03 5.49 -1.75
N TYR A 165 21.52 4.50 -1.00
CA TYR A 165 20.14 4.48 -0.56
C TYR A 165 19.78 5.61 0.39
N GLU A 166 20.70 6.04 1.26
CA GLU A 166 20.50 7.24 2.08
C GLU A 166 20.32 8.51 1.22
N THR A 167 21.09 8.63 0.13
CA THR A 167 20.95 9.74 -0.81
C THR A 167 19.59 9.71 -1.53
N ILE A 168 19.19 8.52 -2.01
CA ILE A 168 17.88 8.32 -2.65
C ILE A 168 16.75 8.63 -1.67
N ARG A 169 16.83 8.12 -0.45
CA ARG A 169 15.84 8.39 0.60
C ARG A 169 15.63 9.88 0.84
N LYS A 170 16.74 10.64 0.97
CA LYS A 170 16.69 12.10 1.15
C LYS A 170 16.10 12.82 -0.05
N TYR A 171 16.34 12.33 -1.25
CA TYR A 171 15.74 12.89 -2.46
C TYR A 171 14.23 12.64 -2.47
N LEU A 172 13.81 11.40 -2.28
CA LEU A 172 12.40 11.01 -2.30
C LEU A 172 11.61 11.71 -1.19
N SER A 173 12.13 11.77 0.05
CA SER A 173 11.44 12.44 1.15
C SER A 173 11.31 13.98 1.02
N ARG A 174 12.01 14.60 0.07
CA ARG A 174 11.84 16.02 -0.27
C ARG A 174 10.92 16.25 -1.45
N ASN A 175 10.60 15.20 -2.18
CA ASN A 175 9.83 15.23 -3.43
C ASN A 175 8.72 14.18 -3.38
N ASP A 176 8.05 14.04 -2.23
CA ASP A 176 6.98 13.09 -1.96
C ASP A 176 5.69 13.35 -2.77
N TYR A 177 5.66 14.46 -3.50
CA TYR A 177 4.57 14.86 -4.40
C TYR A 177 4.83 14.50 -5.87
N LEU A 178 5.93 13.80 -6.19
CA LEU A 178 6.25 13.34 -7.54
C LEU A 178 5.75 11.92 -7.79
#